data_b3e9971c2df621b4ea9fdb5f62699547
#
_entry.id   b3e9971c2df621b4ea9fdb5f62699547
#
_cell.length_a   1.000
_cell.length_b   1.000
_cell.length_c   1.000
_cell.angle_alpha   90.00
_cell.angle_beta   90.00
_cell.angle_gamma   90.00
#
_symmetry.space_group_name_H-M   'P 1'
#
loop_
_entity.id
_entity.type
_entity.pdbx_description
1 polymer ?
#
loop_
_entity_poly.entity_id
_entity_poly.type
_entity_poly.pdbx_seq_one_letter_code
_entity_poly.pdbx_strand_id
1 'polypeptide(L)'
;MSAESMTNDIVRVRIEFAPTSGFRGDSGIEYMDVDAAGAILARRQIRTPKENTPVVLIGITGVSIILAVIFISLMTWLKPEGGDPLYVAGRTLWIRAEQPESREFITYTGLDSEGDFRTWLINPENESENDLVYVKVSLFNETSGSVNLVIDEEAAKLLDGDRASYLPLNTIERTLEAEGVDKVNSPEFMPMWGSLTLDEGEQVVGMLVFELPEGSEFTELRWDASDSAVIKYQ
;
A
#
# COMPACT_ATOMS: atom_id res chain seq x y z
N MET A 1 15.24 54.76 21.74
CA MET A 1 14.73 55.88 22.53
C MET A 1 14.41 57.02 21.54
N SER A 2 13.20 57.48 21.51
CA SER A 2 12.80 58.62 20.65
C SER A 2 12.05 59.60 21.53
N ALA A 3 12.26 60.92 21.31
CA ALA A 3 11.59 61.98 22.02
C ALA A 3 10.84 62.91 21.04
N GLU A 4 9.61 63.22 21.38
CA GLU A 4 8.74 64.10 20.62
C GLU A 4 8.35 65.30 21.51
N SER A 5 8.57 66.53 21.02
CA SER A 5 8.19 67.71 21.76
C SER A 5 6.71 68.01 21.63
N MET A 6 6.00 68.08 22.73
CA MET A 6 4.62 68.53 22.78
C MET A 6 4.51 69.99 23.21
N THR A 7 3.40 70.64 22.91
CA THR A 7 3.16 72.04 23.28
C THR A 7 3.28 72.24 24.81
N ASN A 8 3.91 73.35 25.27
CA ASN A 8 4.12 73.74 26.67
C ASN A 8 5.27 73.05 27.42
N ASP A 9 6.48 73.07 26.88
CA ASP A 9 7.70 72.58 27.60
C ASP A 9 7.64 71.13 28.12
N ILE A 10 6.73 70.34 27.58
CA ILE A 10 6.61 68.91 27.89
C ILE A 10 7.20 68.10 26.72
N VAL A 11 8.11 67.19 27.08
CA VAL A 11 8.72 66.25 26.14
C VAL A 11 8.20 64.84 26.43
N ARG A 12 7.62 64.21 25.43
CA ARG A 12 7.25 62.79 25.51
C ARG A 12 8.39 61.92 25.07
N VAL A 13 8.85 61.09 26.00
CA VAL A 13 9.93 60.12 25.76
C VAL A 13 9.35 58.75 25.60
N ARG A 14 9.62 58.11 24.49
CA ARG A 14 9.30 56.68 24.25
C ARG A 14 10.50 55.84 24.69
N ILE A 15 10.27 54.98 25.65
CA ILE A 15 11.25 54.02 26.14
C ILE A 15 10.83 52.63 25.69
N GLU A 16 11.78 51.94 25.10
CA GLU A 16 11.67 50.51 24.80
C GLU A 16 12.60 49.79 25.77
N PHE A 17 12.07 48.80 26.48
CA PHE A 17 12.81 48.09 27.50
C PHE A 17 12.59 46.57 27.46
N ALA A 18 13.61 45.84 27.86
CA ALA A 18 13.58 44.40 28.07
C ALA A 18 13.81 44.11 29.56
N PRO A 19 13.11 43.10 30.13
CA PRO A 19 13.24 42.80 31.57
C PRO A 19 14.63 42.35 31.98
N THR A 20 15.33 41.67 31.07
CA THR A 20 16.67 41.11 31.33
C THR A 20 17.57 41.25 30.10
N SER A 21 18.89 41.23 30.34
CA SER A 21 19.88 41.13 29.29
C SER A 21 19.73 39.78 28.56
N GLY A 22 19.59 39.82 27.21
CA GLY A 22 19.37 38.64 26.39
C GLY A 22 17.91 38.21 26.25
N PHE A 23 16.96 39.04 26.69
CA PHE A 23 15.53 38.79 26.51
C PHE A 23 15.18 38.50 25.04
N ARG A 24 14.53 37.36 24.81
CA ARG A 24 14.06 36.95 23.48
C ARG A 24 12.54 37.07 23.44
N GLY A 25 12.05 38.20 22.96
CA GLY A 25 10.61 38.46 22.87
C GLY A 25 10.35 39.88 22.42
N ASP A 26 9.07 40.26 22.47
CA ASP A 26 8.65 41.64 22.17
C ASP A 26 8.95 42.54 23.33
N SER A 27 9.74 43.58 23.09
CA SER A 27 10.10 44.57 24.09
C SER A 27 8.88 45.31 24.66
N GLY A 28 8.91 45.68 25.90
CA GLY A 28 7.94 46.60 26.49
C GLY A 28 8.10 48.01 25.94
N ILE A 29 7.00 48.73 25.78
CA ILE A 29 7.00 50.14 25.35
C ILE A 29 6.29 50.95 26.43
N GLU A 30 6.95 52.03 26.79
CA GLU A 30 6.46 52.99 27.76
C GLU A 30 6.64 54.41 27.26
N TYR A 31 5.67 55.27 27.54
CA TYR A 31 5.77 56.68 27.34
C TYR A 31 5.91 57.41 28.69
N MET A 32 6.85 58.34 28.74
CA MET A 32 7.00 59.23 29.87
C MET A 32 6.92 60.68 29.39
N ASP A 33 6.03 61.46 30.00
CA ASP A 33 5.94 62.88 29.78
C ASP A 33 6.77 63.58 30.81
N VAL A 34 7.79 64.34 30.38
CA VAL A 34 8.79 64.98 31.25
C VAL A 34 8.71 66.47 31.00
N ASP A 35 8.72 67.25 32.09
CA ASP A 35 8.75 68.70 32.02
C ASP A 35 10.15 69.28 31.71
N ALA A 36 10.26 70.60 31.54
CA ALA A 36 11.51 71.28 31.27
C ALA A 36 12.52 71.16 32.40
N ALA A 37 12.09 70.86 33.63
CA ALA A 37 12.94 70.66 34.81
C ALA A 37 13.41 69.19 34.96
N GLY A 38 12.93 68.25 34.08
CA GLY A 38 13.26 66.85 34.12
C GLY A 38 12.36 66.04 35.04
N ALA A 39 11.27 66.61 35.57
CA ALA A 39 10.31 65.84 36.38
C ALA A 39 9.34 65.03 35.50
N ILE A 40 9.10 63.79 35.90
CA ILE A 40 8.14 62.91 35.23
C ILE A 40 6.73 63.30 35.63
N LEU A 41 5.97 63.83 34.67
CA LEU A 41 4.60 64.28 34.90
C LEU A 41 3.59 63.15 34.73
N ALA A 42 3.85 62.26 33.77
CA ALA A 42 3.02 61.09 33.55
C ALA A 42 3.85 59.92 33.02
N ARG A 43 3.44 58.75 33.40
CA ARG A 43 4.03 57.48 32.94
C ARG A 43 2.93 56.56 32.46
N ARG A 44 3.04 56.10 31.22
CA ARG A 44 2.02 55.24 30.64
C ARG A 44 2.68 54.07 29.91
N GLN A 45 2.45 52.88 30.42
CA GLN A 45 2.87 51.65 29.75
C GLN A 45 1.90 51.28 28.63
N ILE A 46 2.40 51.14 27.43
CA ILE A 46 1.64 50.83 26.24
C ILE A 46 1.67 49.33 25.93
N ARG A 47 2.85 48.73 26.13
CA ARG A 47 3.04 47.29 25.92
C ARG A 47 3.93 46.71 27.01
N THR A 48 3.47 45.63 27.63
CA THR A 48 4.29 44.81 28.50
C THR A 48 5.24 43.98 27.67
N PRO A 49 6.50 43.75 28.15
CA PRO A 49 7.38 42.80 27.49
C PRO A 49 6.72 41.42 27.47
N LYS A 50 6.72 40.78 26.30
CA LYS A 50 6.16 39.44 26.12
C LYS A 50 7.28 38.53 25.67
N GLU A 51 7.60 37.54 26.47
CA GLU A 51 8.56 36.53 26.11
C GLU A 51 7.96 35.64 25.02
N ASN A 52 8.68 35.45 23.91
CA ASN A 52 8.31 34.48 22.91
C ASN A 52 8.61 33.10 23.49
N THR A 53 7.64 32.55 24.20
CA THR A 53 7.71 31.17 24.64
C THR A 53 7.91 30.31 23.37
N PRO A 54 8.74 29.26 23.41
CA PRO A 54 9.01 28.41 22.25
C PRO A 54 7.81 27.52 21.87
N VAL A 55 6.59 28.03 22.00
CA VAL A 55 5.34 27.39 21.58
C VAL A 55 5.41 26.96 20.11
N VAL A 56 6.11 27.74 19.29
CA VAL A 56 6.35 27.40 17.90
C VAL A 56 7.25 26.13 17.80
N LEU A 57 8.26 26.01 18.64
CA LEU A 57 9.16 24.86 18.66
C LEU A 57 8.42 23.59 19.16
N ILE A 58 7.62 23.75 20.22
CA ILE A 58 6.78 22.64 20.75
C ILE A 58 5.72 22.24 19.74
N GLY A 59 5.10 23.20 19.04
CA GLY A 59 4.14 22.94 17.98
C GLY A 59 4.74 22.19 16.80
N ILE A 60 5.92 22.60 16.33
CA ILE A 60 6.60 21.94 15.20
C ILE A 60 7.02 20.52 15.60
N THR A 61 7.57 20.33 16.81
CA THR A 61 7.98 19.00 17.28
C THR A 61 6.77 18.08 17.46
N GLY A 62 5.67 18.60 18.02
CA GLY A 62 4.43 17.83 18.20
C GLY A 62 3.81 17.40 16.86
N VAL A 63 3.73 18.31 15.88
CA VAL A 63 3.23 18.01 14.53
C VAL A 63 4.13 17.00 13.82
N SER A 64 5.45 17.13 13.96
CA SER A 64 6.40 16.18 13.36
C SER A 64 6.27 14.78 13.92
N ILE A 65 6.05 14.64 15.24
CA ILE A 65 5.83 13.34 15.88
C ILE A 65 4.51 12.73 15.42
N ILE A 66 3.43 13.52 15.35
CA ILE A 66 2.12 13.05 14.86
C ILE A 66 2.21 12.59 13.41
N LEU A 67 2.88 13.37 12.55
CA LEU A 67 3.10 12.99 11.14
C LEU A 67 3.96 11.73 11.02
N ALA A 68 4.99 11.57 11.86
CA ALA A 68 5.80 10.35 11.87
C ALA A 68 5.00 9.13 12.32
N VAL A 69 4.14 9.25 13.34
CA VAL A 69 3.26 8.18 13.80
C VAL A 69 2.23 7.82 12.75
N ILE A 70 1.61 8.81 12.09
CA ILE A 70 0.68 8.60 10.98
C ILE A 70 1.39 7.91 9.83
N PHE A 71 2.59 8.36 9.46
CA PHE A 71 3.38 7.76 8.37
C PHE A 71 3.79 6.31 8.68
N ILE A 72 4.24 6.04 9.91
CA ILE A 72 4.57 4.67 10.37
C ILE A 72 3.30 3.80 10.40
N SER A 73 2.18 4.32 10.90
CA SER A 73 0.89 3.60 10.91
C SER A 73 0.39 3.35 9.49
N LEU A 74 0.53 4.32 8.58
CA LEU A 74 0.20 4.14 7.16
C LEU A 74 1.11 3.09 6.51
N MET A 75 2.41 3.13 6.80
CA MET A 75 3.37 2.15 6.30
C MET A 75 3.17 0.75 6.87
N THR A 76 2.68 0.62 8.12
CA THR A 76 2.31 -0.68 8.69
C THR A 76 0.96 -1.17 8.20
N TRP A 77 0.05 -0.26 7.86
CA TRP A 77 -1.27 -0.60 7.30
C TRP A 77 -1.21 -0.85 5.78
N LEU A 78 -0.28 -0.18 5.09
CA LEU A 78 0.07 -0.39 3.68
C LEU A 78 1.21 -1.40 3.50
N LYS A 79 1.68 -2.06 4.58
CA LYS A 79 2.47 -3.27 4.36
C LYS A 79 1.55 -4.27 3.70
N PRO A 80 1.77 -4.59 2.41
CA PRO A 80 1.12 -5.73 1.81
C PRO A 80 1.46 -6.93 2.69
N GLU A 81 0.46 -7.62 3.20
CA GLU A 81 0.65 -8.92 3.86
C GLU A 81 1.33 -9.83 2.82
N GLY A 82 2.60 -10.18 3.06
CA GLY A 82 3.45 -10.93 2.15
C GLY A 82 3.62 -10.19 0.82
N GLY A 83 4.65 -9.34 0.68
CA GLY A 83 4.96 -8.47 -0.45
C GLY A 83 4.05 -8.61 -1.66
N ASP A 84 3.16 -7.63 -1.88
CA ASP A 84 2.27 -7.64 -3.04
C ASP A 84 3.08 -8.03 -4.27
N PRO A 85 2.77 -9.13 -4.94
CA PRO A 85 3.52 -9.55 -6.10
C PRO A 85 3.47 -8.41 -7.11
N LEU A 86 4.63 -7.84 -7.39
CA LEU A 86 4.77 -6.79 -8.38
C LEU A 86 4.42 -7.39 -9.75
N TYR A 87 3.83 -6.56 -10.60
CA TYR A 87 3.70 -6.94 -11.99
C TYR A 87 5.11 -7.08 -12.59
N VAL A 88 5.36 -8.23 -13.19
CA VAL A 88 6.55 -8.47 -14.00
C VAL A 88 6.17 -8.14 -15.45
N ALA A 89 6.89 -7.18 -16.03
CA ALA A 89 6.70 -6.82 -17.42
C ALA A 89 7.35 -7.89 -18.31
N GLY A 90 6.56 -8.61 -19.06
CA GLY A 90 6.99 -9.33 -20.25
C GLY A 90 7.21 -8.37 -21.43
N ARG A 91 7.29 -8.89 -22.65
CA ARG A 91 7.40 -8.05 -23.86
C ARG A 91 6.06 -7.47 -24.29
N THR A 92 4.96 -8.17 -24.02
CA THR A 92 3.61 -7.84 -24.45
C THR A 92 2.60 -7.78 -23.32
N LEU A 93 2.87 -8.48 -22.23
CA LEU A 93 1.96 -8.61 -21.09
C LEU A 93 2.65 -8.18 -19.80
N TRP A 94 1.87 -7.60 -18.91
CA TRP A 94 2.22 -7.45 -17.51
C TRP A 94 1.58 -8.59 -16.74
N ILE A 95 2.41 -9.34 -16.02
CA ILE A 95 2.02 -10.56 -15.34
C ILE A 95 2.23 -10.40 -13.85
N ARG A 96 1.20 -10.65 -13.07
CA ARG A 96 1.26 -10.70 -11.61
C ARG A 96 0.81 -12.08 -11.17
N ALA A 97 1.59 -12.73 -10.31
CA ALA A 97 1.20 -13.97 -9.66
C ALA A 97 1.26 -13.78 -8.14
N GLU A 98 0.17 -14.10 -7.46
CA GLU A 98 0.11 -14.04 -6.00
C GLU A 98 0.85 -15.24 -5.38
N GLN A 99 1.06 -15.22 -4.07
CA GLN A 99 1.67 -16.34 -3.35
C GLN A 99 0.85 -17.61 -3.59
N PRO A 100 1.50 -18.74 -3.90
CA PRO A 100 0.82 -20.04 -4.05
C PRO A 100 0.13 -20.44 -2.75
N GLU A 101 -1.07 -20.99 -2.87
CA GLU A 101 -1.81 -21.54 -1.74
C GLU A 101 -2.03 -23.03 -1.93
N SER A 102 -1.71 -23.82 -0.89
CA SER A 102 -1.92 -25.27 -0.88
C SER A 102 -3.27 -25.67 -0.30
N ARG A 103 -3.89 -26.69 -0.86
CA ARG A 103 -5.16 -27.28 -0.42
C ARG A 103 -5.14 -28.80 -0.70
N GLU A 104 -5.68 -29.58 0.21
CA GLU A 104 -5.92 -31.02 -0.02
C GLU A 104 -6.85 -31.25 -1.22
N PHE A 105 -7.85 -30.39 -1.38
CA PHE A 105 -8.79 -30.36 -2.50
C PHE A 105 -9.33 -28.94 -2.69
N ILE A 106 -9.87 -28.63 -3.85
CA ILE A 106 -10.47 -27.33 -4.14
C ILE A 106 -11.97 -27.51 -4.38
N THR A 107 -12.79 -26.78 -3.60
CA THR A 107 -14.24 -26.68 -3.86
C THR A 107 -14.61 -25.22 -4.13
N TYR A 108 -15.36 -25.01 -5.20
CA TYR A 108 -15.77 -23.66 -5.62
C TYR A 108 -17.19 -23.68 -6.22
N THR A 109 -17.79 -22.51 -6.34
CA THR A 109 -19.08 -22.35 -7.01
C THR A 109 -18.88 -21.83 -8.42
N GLY A 110 -19.46 -22.48 -9.39
CA GLY A 110 -19.44 -22.08 -10.79
C GLY A 110 -20.75 -22.39 -11.48
N LEU A 111 -20.88 -21.92 -12.72
CA LEU A 111 -22.06 -22.21 -13.57
C LEU A 111 -21.84 -23.54 -14.29
N ASP A 112 -22.89 -24.33 -14.41
CA ASP A 112 -22.92 -25.47 -15.30
C ASP A 112 -23.26 -25.05 -16.74
N SER A 113 -23.36 -26.04 -17.64
CA SER A 113 -23.70 -25.80 -19.05
C SER A 113 -25.12 -25.26 -19.30
N GLU A 114 -26.01 -25.37 -18.31
CA GLU A 114 -27.39 -24.87 -18.30
C GLU A 114 -27.51 -23.46 -17.71
N GLY A 115 -26.41 -22.98 -17.08
CA GLY A 115 -26.35 -21.67 -16.42
C GLY A 115 -26.80 -21.70 -14.96
N ASP A 116 -26.91 -22.88 -14.35
CA ASP A 116 -27.21 -23.06 -12.94
C ASP A 116 -25.95 -23.06 -12.09
N PHE A 117 -26.06 -22.49 -10.89
CA PHE A 117 -24.94 -22.53 -9.93
C PHE A 117 -24.80 -23.93 -9.33
N ARG A 118 -23.59 -24.48 -9.46
CA ARG A 118 -23.18 -25.77 -8.90
C ARG A 118 -21.95 -25.63 -8.04
N THR A 119 -21.80 -26.56 -7.12
CA THR A 119 -20.53 -26.71 -6.40
C THR A 119 -19.65 -27.70 -7.13
N TRP A 120 -18.45 -27.29 -7.42
CA TRP A 120 -17.46 -28.07 -8.15
C TRP A 120 -16.32 -28.49 -7.21
N LEU A 121 -15.72 -29.63 -7.50
CA LEU A 121 -14.62 -30.23 -6.77
C LEU A 121 -13.47 -30.58 -7.72
N ILE A 122 -12.26 -30.26 -7.31
CA ILE A 122 -11.02 -30.74 -7.94
C ILE A 122 -10.23 -31.47 -6.86
N ASN A 123 -9.87 -32.72 -7.11
CA ASN A 123 -9.00 -33.52 -6.26
C ASN A 123 -7.64 -33.75 -6.92
N PRO A 124 -6.55 -33.96 -6.12
CA PRO A 124 -5.30 -34.48 -6.65
C PRO A 124 -5.50 -35.90 -7.21
N GLU A 125 -4.62 -36.35 -8.09
CA GLU A 125 -4.63 -37.74 -8.57
C GLU A 125 -4.25 -38.70 -7.44
N ASN A 126 -3.29 -38.29 -6.65
CA ASN A 126 -2.85 -39.04 -5.49
C ASN A 126 -3.18 -38.29 -4.20
N GLU A 127 -4.42 -38.45 -3.73
CA GLU A 127 -4.94 -37.77 -2.54
C GLU A 127 -4.15 -38.07 -1.24
N SER A 128 -3.32 -39.10 -1.22
CA SER A 128 -2.54 -39.48 -0.05
C SER A 128 -1.13 -38.89 0.00
N GLU A 129 -0.63 -38.35 -1.09
CA GLU A 129 0.76 -37.91 -1.21
C GLU A 129 0.88 -36.46 -1.74
N ASN A 130 -0.17 -35.99 -2.43
CA ASN A 130 -0.12 -34.73 -3.12
C ASN A 130 -1.21 -33.78 -2.63
N ASP A 131 -0.86 -32.48 -2.66
CA ASP A 131 -1.77 -31.34 -2.52
C ASP A 131 -2.02 -30.67 -3.86
N LEU A 132 -3.14 -29.99 -3.97
CA LEU A 132 -3.37 -29.01 -5.03
C LEU A 132 -2.82 -27.66 -4.58
N VAL A 133 -2.05 -27.05 -5.46
CA VAL A 133 -1.53 -25.70 -5.27
C VAL A 133 -2.11 -24.79 -6.33
N TYR A 134 -2.81 -23.75 -5.93
CA TYR A 134 -3.27 -22.77 -6.89
C TYR A 134 -2.51 -21.44 -6.76
N VAL A 135 -2.30 -20.84 -7.92
CA VAL A 135 -1.64 -19.53 -8.06
C VAL A 135 -2.62 -18.61 -8.76
N LYS A 136 -2.98 -17.53 -8.08
CA LYS A 136 -3.81 -16.48 -8.70
C LYS A 136 -2.94 -15.62 -9.60
N VAL A 137 -3.27 -15.61 -10.88
CA VAL A 137 -2.53 -14.88 -11.92
C VAL A 137 -3.41 -13.77 -12.49
N SER A 138 -2.82 -12.60 -12.63
CA SER A 138 -3.41 -11.45 -13.33
C SER A 138 -2.57 -11.14 -14.56
N LEU A 139 -3.20 -11.09 -15.72
CA LEU A 139 -2.59 -10.75 -16.99
C LEU A 139 -3.18 -9.42 -17.47
N PHE A 140 -2.33 -8.46 -17.79
CA PHE A 140 -2.74 -7.14 -18.26
C PHE A 140 -2.02 -6.81 -19.57
N ASN A 141 -2.79 -6.49 -20.62
CA ASN A 141 -2.29 -6.02 -21.89
C ASN A 141 -2.34 -4.48 -21.91
N GLU A 142 -1.22 -3.83 -21.57
CA GLU A 142 -1.18 -2.37 -21.43
C GLU A 142 -1.08 -1.63 -22.78
N THR A 143 -0.25 -2.12 -23.72
CA THR A 143 0.17 -1.34 -24.90
C THR A 143 0.18 -2.09 -26.19
N SER A 144 -0.02 -3.39 -26.16
CA SER A 144 -0.04 -4.20 -27.37
C SER A 144 -1.45 -4.20 -27.98
N GLY A 145 -1.53 -4.37 -29.26
CA GLY A 145 -2.83 -4.70 -29.90
C GLY A 145 -3.44 -5.97 -29.26
N SER A 146 -4.36 -6.61 -29.94
CA SER A 146 -4.96 -7.84 -29.42
C SER A 146 -3.92 -8.95 -29.25
N VAL A 147 -3.83 -9.53 -28.06
CA VAL A 147 -2.94 -10.64 -27.71
C VAL A 147 -3.75 -11.92 -27.53
N ASN A 148 -3.44 -12.93 -28.32
CA ASN A 148 -4.04 -14.26 -28.19
C ASN A 148 -3.15 -15.15 -27.33
N LEU A 149 -3.73 -15.77 -26.31
CA LEU A 149 -3.09 -16.64 -25.35
C LEU A 149 -3.73 -18.04 -25.40
N VAL A 150 -2.92 -19.04 -25.20
CA VAL A 150 -3.41 -20.40 -24.89
C VAL A 150 -2.85 -20.75 -23.51
N ILE A 151 -3.74 -20.97 -22.57
CA ILE A 151 -3.42 -21.41 -21.22
C ILE A 151 -3.64 -22.91 -21.16
N ASP A 152 -2.56 -23.65 -21.18
CA ASP A 152 -2.50 -25.10 -21.17
C ASP A 152 -1.37 -25.59 -20.25
N GLU A 153 -0.99 -26.83 -20.36
CA GLU A 153 0.09 -27.43 -19.57
C GLU A 153 1.46 -26.79 -19.81
N GLU A 154 1.67 -26.12 -20.95
CA GLU A 154 2.93 -25.45 -21.29
C GLU A 154 2.92 -23.95 -20.89
N ALA A 155 1.77 -23.42 -20.47
CA ALA A 155 1.60 -21.99 -20.20
C ALA A 155 2.44 -21.49 -19.02
N ALA A 156 2.73 -22.34 -18.06
CA ALA A 156 3.52 -21.99 -16.89
C ALA A 156 4.23 -23.22 -16.27
N LYS A 157 5.17 -22.95 -15.35
CA LYS A 157 5.82 -23.96 -14.52
C LYS A 157 5.97 -23.42 -13.10
N LEU A 158 5.50 -24.16 -12.12
CA LEU A 158 5.76 -23.86 -10.71
C LEU A 158 7.01 -24.67 -10.27
N LEU A 159 7.96 -24.03 -9.64
CA LEU A 159 9.19 -24.65 -9.15
C LEU A 159 9.19 -24.67 -7.63
N ASP A 160 9.64 -25.78 -7.07
CA ASP A 160 9.85 -25.94 -5.64
C ASP A 160 11.29 -25.56 -5.21
N GLY A 161 11.60 -25.76 -3.91
CA GLY A 161 12.91 -25.50 -3.31
C GLY A 161 14.02 -26.40 -3.88
N ASP A 162 13.68 -27.60 -4.34
CA ASP A 162 14.60 -28.56 -4.95
C ASP A 162 14.76 -28.37 -6.47
N ARG A 163 14.06 -27.37 -7.03
CA ARG A 163 13.99 -27.06 -8.46
C ARG A 163 13.25 -28.11 -9.29
N ALA A 164 12.45 -28.95 -8.66
CA ALA A 164 11.49 -29.73 -9.41
C ALA A 164 10.44 -28.81 -10.01
N SER A 165 9.98 -29.11 -11.21
CA SER A 165 9.02 -28.28 -11.95
C SER A 165 7.72 -29.02 -12.15
N TYR A 166 6.63 -28.34 -11.87
CA TYR A 166 5.27 -28.85 -11.96
C TYR A 166 4.50 -28.05 -13.00
N LEU A 167 3.72 -28.73 -13.80
CA LEU A 167 2.92 -28.17 -14.87
C LEU A 167 1.49 -27.88 -14.38
N PRO A 168 0.80 -26.88 -14.96
CA PRO A 168 -0.59 -26.63 -14.63
C PRO A 168 -1.48 -27.81 -15.00
N LEU A 169 -2.47 -28.07 -14.16
CA LEU A 169 -3.50 -29.09 -14.43
C LEU A 169 -4.61 -28.52 -15.33
N ASN A 170 -5.15 -29.37 -16.19
CA ASN A 170 -6.39 -29.07 -16.90
C ASN A 170 -7.57 -29.09 -15.92
N THR A 171 -7.86 -27.92 -15.35
CA THR A 171 -8.91 -27.75 -14.35
C THR A 171 -10.30 -28.08 -14.90
N ILE A 172 -10.53 -27.90 -16.21
CA ILE A 172 -11.82 -28.18 -16.84
C ILE A 172 -12.08 -29.71 -16.87
N GLU A 173 -11.07 -30.50 -17.23
CA GLU A 173 -11.19 -31.97 -17.26
C GLU A 173 -11.19 -32.60 -15.88
N ARG A 174 -10.52 -31.95 -14.91
CA ARG A 174 -10.39 -32.46 -13.53
C ARG A 174 -11.55 -32.09 -12.62
N THR A 175 -12.41 -31.18 -13.05
CA THR A 175 -13.55 -30.70 -12.26
C THR A 175 -14.68 -31.72 -12.25
N LEU A 176 -15.15 -32.08 -11.06
CA LEU A 176 -16.27 -32.95 -10.80
C LEU A 176 -17.38 -32.19 -10.07
N GLU A 177 -18.63 -32.61 -10.23
CA GLU A 177 -19.72 -32.06 -9.40
C GLU A 177 -19.59 -32.58 -7.96
N ALA A 178 -19.57 -31.65 -6.98
CA ALA A 178 -19.45 -31.99 -5.59
C ALA A 178 -20.81 -32.27 -4.98
N GLU A 179 -21.19 -33.54 -4.89
CA GLU A 179 -22.42 -33.92 -4.18
C GLU A 179 -22.21 -33.90 -2.65
N GLY A 180 -23.09 -33.22 -1.92
CA GLY A 180 -23.13 -33.22 -0.46
C GLY A 180 -22.02 -32.43 0.23
N VAL A 181 -21.34 -31.54 -0.48
CA VAL A 181 -20.35 -30.61 0.12
C VAL A 181 -21.06 -29.38 0.64
N ASP A 182 -21.16 -29.28 1.97
CA ASP A 182 -21.84 -28.18 2.65
C ASP A 182 -21.03 -26.87 2.65
N LYS A 183 -19.72 -26.91 2.32
CA LYS A 183 -18.85 -25.75 2.44
C LYS A 183 -17.82 -25.67 1.32
N VAL A 184 -17.87 -24.55 0.60
CA VAL A 184 -16.86 -24.17 -0.39
C VAL A 184 -15.60 -23.67 0.33
N ASN A 185 -14.44 -24.22 0.01
CA ASN A 185 -13.16 -23.83 0.61
C ASN A 185 -12.40 -22.76 -0.20
N SER A 186 -12.80 -22.56 -1.47
CA SER A 186 -12.18 -21.58 -2.36
C SER A 186 -13.26 -20.78 -3.11
N PRO A 187 -13.99 -19.88 -2.42
CA PRO A 187 -15.15 -19.19 -3.00
C PRO A 187 -14.78 -18.22 -4.15
N GLU A 188 -13.54 -17.73 -4.17
CA GLU A 188 -13.04 -16.83 -5.22
C GLU A 188 -12.34 -17.58 -6.37
N PHE A 189 -12.34 -18.90 -6.32
CA PHE A 189 -11.66 -19.70 -7.32
C PHE A 189 -12.28 -19.54 -8.70
N MET A 190 -11.46 -19.12 -9.64
CA MET A 190 -11.81 -18.99 -11.07
C MET A 190 -10.73 -19.68 -11.89
N PRO A 191 -10.98 -20.86 -12.45
CA PRO A 191 -9.99 -21.56 -13.25
C PRO A 191 -9.57 -20.73 -14.47
N MET A 192 -8.26 -20.69 -14.72
CA MET A 192 -7.69 -20.06 -15.91
C MET A 192 -7.17 -21.16 -16.83
N TRP A 193 -7.94 -21.49 -17.88
CA TRP A 193 -7.59 -22.54 -18.81
C TRP A 193 -8.21 -22.30 -20.19
N GLY A 194 -7.50 -22.70 -21.25
CA GLY A 194 -7.96 -22.59 -22.63
C GLY A 194 -7.52 -21.32 -23.34
N SER A 195 -8.16 -21.02 -24.46
CA SER A 195 -7.81 -19.87 -25.27
C SER A 195 -8.51 -18.60 -24.78
N LEU A 196 -7.77 -17.52 -24.68
CA LEU A 196 -8.30 -16.20 -24.38
C LEU A 196 -7.62 -15.14 -25.24
N THR A 197 -8.33 -14.05 -25.46
CA THR A 197 -7.84 -12.88 -26.18
C THR A 197 -7.94 -11.68 -25.26
N LEU A 198 -6.87 -10.89 -25.19
CA LEU A 198 -6.83 -9.64 -24.45
C LEU A 198 -6.58 -8.49 -25.40
N ASP A 199 -7.53 -7.58 -25.50
CA ASP A 199 -7.34 -6.33 -26.23
C ASP A 199 -6.54 -5.32 -25.40
N GLU A 200 -6.08 -4.24 -26.05
CA GLU A 200 -5.32 -3.19 -25.36
C GLU A 200 -6.12 -2.60 -24.18
N GLY A 201 -5.49 -2.52 -23.02
CA GLY A 201 -6.11 -2.07 -21.78
C GLY A 201 -6.92 -3.10 -21.02
N GLU A 202 -7.05 -4.33 -21.53
CA GLU A 202 -7.79 -5.40 -20.87
C GLU A 202 -6.93 -6.17 -19.86
N GLN A 203 -7.61 -6.63 -18.82
CA GLN A 203 -7.05 -7.48 -17.79
C GLN A 203 -7.93 -8.71 -17.57
N VAL A 204 -7.28 -9.85 -17.36
CA VAL A 204 -7.93 -11.07 -16.89
C VAL A 204 -7.27 -11.53 -15.60
N VAL A 205 -8.07 -12.07 -14.70
CA VAL A 205 -7.62 -12.68 -13.44
C VAL A 205 -8.19 -14.09 -13.37
N GLY A 206 -7.35 -15.05 -13.01
CA GLY A 206 -7.77 -16.43 -12.80
C GLY A 206 -6.72 -17.23 -12.06
N MET A 207 -6.96 -18.50 -11.85
CA MET A 207 -6.11 -19.38 -11.07
C MET A 207 -5.58 -20.54 -11.90
N LEU A 208 -4.26 -20.72 -11.89
CA LEU A 208 -3.60 -21.95 -12.33
C LEU A 208 -3.55 -22.91 -11.16
N VAL A 209 -3.76 -24.18 -11.42
CA VAL A 209 -3.68 -25.24 -10.41
C VAL A 209 -2.55 -26.20 -10.77
N PHE A 210 -1.79 -26.58 -9.79
CA PHE A 210 -0.70 -27.55 -9.90
C PHE A 210 -0.91 -28.66 -8.87
N GLU A 211 -0.35 -29.83 -9.11
CA GLU A 211 -0.34 -30.94 -8.16
C GLU A 211 1.09 -31.20 -7.71
N LEU A 212 1.35 -31.10 -6.40
CA LEU A 212 2.66 -31.21 -5.81
C LEU A 212 2.62 -32.13 -4.57
N PRO A 213 3.76 -32.75 -4.18
CA PRO A 213 3.85 -33.45 -2.91
C PRO A 213 3.47 -32.56 -1.73
N GLU A 214 2.79 -33.13 -0.73
CA GLU A 214 2.39 -32.41 0.49
C GLU A 214 3.58 -31.71 1.15
N GLY A 215 3.41 -30.46 1.56
CA GLY A 215 4.44 -29.68 2.25
C GLY A 215 5.54 -29.11 1.35
N SER A 216 5.38 -29.13 0.02
CA SER A 216 6.33 -28.51 -0.91
C SER A 216 6.45 -26.99 -0.67
N GLU A 217 7.69 -26.47 -0.68
CA GLU A 217 7.99 -25.03 -0.64
C GLU A 217 8.16 -24.49 -2.06
N PHE A 218 7.57 -23.35 -2.35
CA PHE A 218 7.58 -22.74 -3.69
C PHE A 218 8.63 -21.66 -3.79
N THR A 219 9.35 -21.62 -4.93
CA THR A 219 10.40 -20.62 -5.14
C THR A 219 10.13 -19.69 -6.29
N GLU A 220 9.56 -20.18 -7.40
CA GLU A 220 9.25 -19.34 -8.55
C GLU A 220 8.14 -19.90 -9.42
N LEU A 221 7.40 -19.00 -10.07
CA LEU A 221 6.53 -19.30 -11.19
C LEU A 221 7.19 -18.80 -12.47
N ARG A 222 7.34 -19.68 -13.44
CA ARG A 222 7.75 -19.32 -14.81
C ARG A 222 6.52 -19.32 -15.69
N TRP A 223 6.30 -18.21 -16.35
CA TRP A 223 5.24 -18.03 -17.31
C TRP A 223 5.81 -18.12 -18.73
N ASP A 224 5.20 -18.91 -19.60
CA ASP A 224 5.68 -19.16 -20.97
C ASP A 224 4.59 -18.97 -22.05
N ALA A 225 3.34 -18.66 -21.68
CA ALA A 225 2.24 -18.48 -22.65
C ALA A 225 2.32 -17.10 -23.34
N SER A 226 2.63 -17.10 -24.63
CA SER A 226 2.74 -15.91 -25.52
C SER A 226 3.73 -14.85 -25.09
N ASP A 227 4.24 -14.94 -23.86
CA ASP A 227 5.28 -14.10 -23.29
C ASP A 227 6.10 -14.92 -22.27
N SER A 228 7.22 -14.41 -21.83
CA SER A 228 8.05 -15.10 -20.84
C SER A 228 8.36 -14.20 -19.67
N ALA A 229 8.01 -14.68 -18.47
CA ALA A 229 8.27 -13.97 -17.21
C ALA A 229 8.62 -14.96 -16.10
N VAL A 230 9.41 -14.49 -15.12
CA VAL A 230 9.78 -15.25 -13.92
C VAL A 230 9.37 -14.45 -12.70
N ILE A 231 8.48 -15.00 -11.90
CA ILE A 231 8.02 -14.44 -10.64
C ILE A 231 8.62 -15.27 -9.51
N LYS A 232 9.38 -14.62 -8.62
CA LYS A 232 10.02 -15.29 -7.48
C LYS A 232 9.20 -15.07 -6.21
N TYR A 233 8.99 -16.13 -5.47
CA TYR A 233 8.38 -16.13 -4.15
C TYR A 233 9.48 -16.02 -3.07
N GLN A 234 9.15 -15.32 -1.98
CA GLN A 234 10.07 -15.10 -0.84
C GLN A 234 9.51 -15.72 0.42
#